data_3bfde0bc153d37cd3474d6e62a1e29bf
#
_entry.id   3bfde0bc153d37cd3474d6e62a1e29bf
#
_cell.length_a   1.000
_cell.length_b   1.000
_cell.length_c   1.000
_cell.angle_alpha   90.00
_cell.angle_beta   90.00
_cell.angle_gamma   90.00
#
_symmetry.space_group_name_H-M   'P 1'
#
loop_
_entity.id
_entity.type
_entity.pdbx_description
1 polymer ?
#
loop_
_entity_poly.entity_id
_entity_poly.type
_entity_poly.pdbx_seq_one_letter_code
_entity_poly.pdbx_strand_id
1 'polypeptide(L)'
;MNNSEIFIEKYKHFEALIRSSYDLRNDVSLVSFLNSLESFKPFRESFRYIQDVRNILQHKYKINNEYPVEVSKSLIDELDRIT
;
A
#
# COMPACT_ATOMS: atom_id res chain seq x y z
N MET A 1 7.80 12.95 -11.12
CA MET A 1 6.94 12.27 -10.13
C MET A 1 7.77 12.05 -8.86
N ASN A 2 7.25 12.44 -7.71
CA ASN A 2 7.96 12.25 -6.44
C ASN A 2 7.69 10.86 -5.86
N ASN A 3 8.43 10.49 -4.81
CA ASN A 3 8.32 9.17 -4.21
C ASN A 3 6.93 8.87 -3.66
N SER A 4 6.24 9.87 -3.14
CA SER A 4 4.88 9.68 -2.61
C SER A 4 3.90 9.32 -3.71
N GLU A 5 4.00 9.98 -4.86
CA GLU A 5 3.16 9.66 -6.02
C GLU A 5 3.47 8.27 -6.56
N ILE A 6 4.76 7.92 -6.65
CA ILE A 6 5.19 6.60 -7.08
C ILE A 6 4.63 5.53 -6.13
N PHE A 7 4.73 5.77 -4.81
CA PHE A 7 4.22 4.83 -3.81
C PHE A 7 2.71 4.61 -3.97
N ILE A 8 1.94 5.68 -4.11
CA ILE A 8 0.48 5.58 -4.25
C ILE A 8 0.11 4.79 -5.50
N GLU A 9 0.78 5.05 -6.63
CA GLU A 9 0.51 4.32 -7.87
C GLU A 9 0.82 2.84 -7.72
N LYS A 10 1.96 2.50 -7.10
CA LYS A 10 2.33 1.11 -6.85
C LYS A 10 1.37 0.43 -5.89
N TYR A 11 0.91 1.13 -4.86
CA TYR A 11 -0.06 0.58 -3.92
C TYR A 11 -1.39 0.27 -4.62
N LYS A 12 -1.88 1.19 -5.45
CA LYS A 12 -3.11 0.96 -6.21
C LYS A 12 -2.99 -0.25 -7.12
N HIS A 13 -1.84 -0.39 -7.76
CA HIS A 13 -1.57 -1.54 -8.63
C HIS A 13 -1.56 -2.83 -7.82
N PHE A 14 -0.90 -2.83 -6.67
CA PHE A 14 -0.85 -3.98 -5.77
C PHE A 14 -2.25 -4.39 -5.31
N GLU A 15 -3.05 -3.42 -4.87
CA GLU A 15 -4.41 -3.68 -4.43
C GLU A 15 -5.26 -4.27 -5.56
N ALA A 16 -5.18 -3.69 -6.74
CA ALA A 16 -5.93 -4.18 -7.90
C ALA A 16 -5.53 -5.61 -8.26
N LEU A 17 -4.23 -5.90 -8.19
CA LEU A 17 -3.71 -7.22 -8.50
C LEU A 17 -4.25 -8.28 -7.52
N ILE A 18 -4.23 -7.97 -6.22
CA ILE A 18 -4.72 -8.90 -5.19
C ILE A 18 -6.23 -9.12 -5.35
N ARG A 19 -6.98 -8.05 -5.51
CA ARG A 19 -8.44 -8.17 -5.66
C ARG A 19 -8.82 -8.97 -6.89
N SER A 20 -8.11 -8.76 -7.98
CA SER A 20 -8.33 -9.50 -9.23
C SER A 20 -7.93 -10.97 -9.10
N SER A 21 -6.77 -11.24 -8.49
CA SER A 21 -6.23 -12.59 -8.37
C SER A 21 -7.09 -13.50 -7.47
N TYR A 22 -7.72 -12.92 -6.44
CA TYR A 22 -8.54 -13.68 -5.50
C TYR A 22 -10.03 -13.39 -5.64
N ASP A 23 -10.40 -12.66 -6.68
CA ASP A 23 -11.80 -12.30 -6.96
C ASP A 23 -12.50 -11.67 -5.75
N LEU A 24 -11.83 -10.70 -5.11
CA LEU A 24 -12.35 -10.03 -3.93
C LEU A 24 -13.33 -8.92 -4.31
N ARG A 25 -14.44 -8.85 -3.57
CA ARG A 25 -15.40 -7.76 -3.74
C ARG A 25 -14.84 -6.48 -3.12
N ASN A 26 -15.36 -5.34 -3.59
CA ASN A 26 -14.89 -4.02 -3.13
C ASN A 26 -15.16 -3.77 -1.64
N ASP A 27 -16.13 -4.46 -1.06
CA ASP A 27 -16.48 -4.31 0.35
C ASP A 27 -15.61 -5.17 1.29
N VAL A 28 -14.75 -6.02 0.75
CA VAL A 28 -13.84 -6.84 1.54
C VAL A 28 -12.60 -6.04 1.88
N SER A 29 -12.24 -6.02 3.16
CA SER A 29 -11.02 -5.33 3.60
C SER A 29 -9.78 -6.07 3.09
N LEU A 30 -8.93 -5.35 2.34
CA LEU A 30 -7.68 -5.91 1.84
C LEU A 30 -6.78 -6.35 2.98
N VAL A 31 -6.68 -5.54 4.03
CA VAL A 31 -5.83 -5.83 5.19
C VAL A 31 -6.32 -7.11 5.88
N SER A 32 -7.62 -7.21 6.13
CA SER A 32 -8.19 -8.40 6.78
C SER A 32 -7.97 -9.65 5.94
N PHE A 33 -8.16 -9.54 4.62
CA PHE A 33 -7.94 -10.68 3.73
C PHE A 33 -6.50 -11.14 3.77
N LEU A 34 -5.54 -10.22 3.61
CA LEU A 34 -4.11 -10.57 3.59
C LEU A 34 -3.66 -11.15 4.91
N ASN A 35 -4.18 -10.63 6.04
CA ASN A 35 -3.84 -11.15 7.35
C ASN A 35 -4.37 -12.57 7.59
N SER A 36 -5.37 -13.00 6.82
CA SER A 36 -5.90 -14.36 6.91
C SER A 36 -5.07 -15.37 6.12
N LEU A 37 -4.17 -14.92 5.26
CA LEU A 37 -3.35 -15.79 4.42
C LEU A 37 -2.08 -16.20 5.18
N GLU A 38 -1.88 -17.52 5.30
CA GLU A 38 -0.68 -18.07 5.93
C GLU A 38 0.58 -17.68 5.17
N SER A 39 0.52 -17.68 3.85
CA SER A 39 1.64 -17.33 2.99
C SER A 39 2.06 -15.86 3.11
N PHE A 40 1.18 -15.00 3.61
CA PHE A 40 1.48 -13.59 3.78
C PHE A 40 2.12 -13.28 5.14
N LYS A 41 2.18 -14.25 6.03
CA LYS A 41 2.68 -14.04 7.40
C LYS A 41 4.04 -13.35 7.47
N PRO A 42 5.04 -13.69 6.62
CA PRO A 42 6.34 -13.02 6.68
C PRO A 42 6.28 -11.53 6.32
N PHE A 43 5.22 -11.07 5.67
CA PHE A 43 5.10 -9.70 5.18
C PHE A 43 4.13 -8.84 6.01
N ARG A 44 3.51 -9.41 7.07
CA ARG A 44 2.47 -8.70 7.82
C ARG A 44 2.95 -7.38 8.44
N GLU A 45 4.14 -7.40 9.03
CA GLU A 45 4.70 -6.20 9.66
C GLU A 45 5.02 -5.13 8.63
N SER A 46 5.69 -5.53 7.55
CA SER A 46 6.01 -4.61 6.45
C SER A 46 4.75 -4.02 5.85
N PHE A 47 3.75 -4.85 5.61
CA PHE A 47 2.50 -4.38 5.02
C PHE A 47 1.74 -3.45 5.96
N ARG A 48 1.78 -3.70 7.27
CA ARG A 48 1.17 -2.81 8.25
C ARG A 48 1.77 -1.41 8.15
N TYR A 49 3.08 -1.32 8.04
CA TYR A 49 3.77 -0.05 7.88
C TYR A 49 3.39 0.62 6.55
N ILE A 50 3.36 -0.15 5.48
CA ILE A 50 2.94 0.34 4.16
C ILE A 50 1.51 0.89 4.23
N GLN A 51 0.62 0.18 4.91
CA GLN A 51 -0.77 0.58 5.07
C GLN A 51 -0.89 1.89 5.86
N ASP A 52 -0.11 2.05 6.91
CA ASP A 52 -0.09 3.27 7.70
C ASP A 52 0.36 4.46 6.86
N VAL A 53 1.41 4.31 6.07
CA VAL A 53 1.89 5.37 5.18
C VAL A 53 0.83 5.70 4.13
N ARG A 54 0.21 4.69 3.53
CA ARG A 54 -0.86 4.90 2.55
C ARG A 54 -2.01 5.70 3.16
N ASN A 55 -2.39 5.39 4.40
CA ASN A 55 -3.47 6.10 5.06
C ASN A 55 -3.10 7.56 5.31
N ILE A 56 -1.87 7.84 5.71
CA ILE A 56 -1.40 9.22 5.89
C ILE A 56 -1.49 9.99 4.57
N LEU A 57 -1.01 9.39 3.48
CA LEU A 57 -1.01 10.05 2.17
C LEU A 57 -2.43 10.27 1.63
N GLN A 58 -3.34 9.35 1.92
CA GLN A 58 -4.72 9.42 1.42
C GLN A 58 -5.59 10.40 2.21
N HIS A 59 -5.35 10.53 3.52
CA HIS A 59 -6.20 11.31 4.41
C HIS A 59 -5.65 12.69 4.75
N LYS A 60 -4.43 13.01 4.32
CA LYS A 60 -3.85 14.33 4.55
C LYS A 60 -3.96 15.16 3.28
N TYR A 61 -4.24 16.45 3.47
CA TYR A 61 -4.28 17.37 2.34
C TYR A 61 -2.88 17.66 1.84
N LYS A 62 -2.77 17.84 0.53
CA LYS A 62 -1.53 18.31 -0.08
C LYS A 62 -1.31 19.78 0.32
N ILE A 63 -0.09 20.11 0.65
CA ILE A 63 0.32 21.48 0.92
C ILE A 63 1.11 21.95 -0.29
N ASN A 64 0.63 23.01 -0.97
CA ASN A 64 1.25 23.51 -2.20
C ASN A 64 1.41 22.42 -3.27
N ASN A 65 0.39 21.57 -3.39
CA ASN A 65 0.38 20.42 -4.32
C ASN A 65 1.43 19.35 -4.00
N GLU A 66 1.91 19.33 -2.76
CA GLU A 66 2.85 18.31 -2.32
C GLU A 66 2.27 17.52 -1.15
N TYR A 67 2.63 16.24 -1.06
CA TYR A 67 2.23 15.43 0.08
C TYR A 67 3.00 15.88 1.33
N PRO A 68 2.37 15.86 2.52
CA PRO A 68 3.01 16.30 3.75
C PRO A 68 4.15 15.37 4.22
N VAL A 69 4.20 14.16 3.71
CA VAL A 69 5.22 13.18 4.06
C VAL A 69 5.86 12.67 2.77
N GLU A 70 7.18 12.67 2.73
CA GLU A 70 7.91 12.09 1.62
C GLU A 70 8.21 10.62 1.92
N VAL A 71 7.84 9.73 0.99
CA VAL A 71 8.04 8.30 1.14
C VAL A 71 9.48 7.95 0.74
N SER A 72 10.16 7.14 1.57
CA SER A 72 11.51 6.71 1.25
C SER A 72 11.50 5.67 0.12
N LYS A 73 12.60 5.63 -0.62
CA LYS A 73 12.77 4.61 -1.66
C LYS A 73 12.76 3.21 -1.07
N SER A 74 13.25 3.05 0.16
CA SER A 74 13.25 1.76 0.86
C SER A 74 11.84 1.21 1.01
N LEU A 75 10.86 2.06 1.29
CA LEU A 75 9.48 1.64 1.43
C LEU A 75 8.88 1.23 0.09
N ILE A 76 9.23 1.97 -0.98
CA ILE A 76 8.80 1.62 -2.33
C ILE A 76 9.37 0.25 -2.73
N ASP A 77 10.65 0.01 -2.44
CA ASP A 77 11.30 -1.26 -2.71
C ASP A 77 10.64 -2.40 -1.94
N GLU A 78 10.24 -2.15 -0.69
CA GLU A 78 9.53 -3.14 0.13
C GLU A 78 8.18 -3.50 -0.47
N LEU A 79 7.45 -2.51 -0.97
CA LEU A 79 6.16 -2.75 -1.64
C LEU A 79 6.37 -3.57 -2.91
N ASP A 80 7.40 -3.26 -3.69
CA ASP A 80 7.75 -4.05 -4.88
C ASP A 80 8.09 -5.49 -4.51
N ARG A 81 8.77 -5.71 -3.41
CA ARG A 81 9.13 -7.05 -2.95
C ARG A 81 7.90 -7.88 -2.57
N ILE A 82 6.89 -7.25 -1.99
CA ILE A 82 5.65 -7.92 -1.61
C ILE A 82 4.80 -8.21 -2.85
N THR A 83 4.85 -7.35 -3.83
CA THR A 83 4.12 -7.53 -5.07
C THR A 83 4.73 -8.67 -5.89
#